data_edcd06d6916cd22f383582829f475a5e
#
_entry.id   edcd06d6916cd22f383582829f475a5e
#
_cell.length_a   1.000
_cell.length_b   1.000
_cell.length_c   1.000
_cell.angle_alpha   90.00
_cell.angle_beta   90.00
_cell.angle_gamma   90.00
#
_symmetry.space_group_name_H-M   'P 1'
#
loop_
_entity.id
_entity.type
_entity.pdbx_description
1 polymer ?
#
loop_
_entity_poly.entity_id
_entity_poly.type
_entity_poly.pdbx_seq_one_letter_code
_entity_poly.pdbx_strand_id
1 'polypeptide(L)'
;DQNRILECHGSLNHFQCLERCGQEVWRQDNLDLSVDEVTLRASTPFPACPSCGSIARPNILMFGDWGWDSSRTEEQRGHFMDWVQNTGTSQSVIVEIGAGVTIPSVRNICEQLADETKGDLIRINPRDPQGTANTISIPLGGLEALRGIDELMTEGR
;
A
#
# COMPACT_ATOMS: atom_id res chain seq x y z
N ASP A 1 -14.68 1.30 -2.78
CA ASP A 1 -14.44 2.06 -4.03
C ASP A 1 -12.96 1.95 -4.39
N GLN A 2 -12.63 1.24 -5.47
CA GLN A 2 -11.25 0.97 -5.89
C GLN A 2 -10.47 2.24 -6.28
N ASN A 3 -11.17 3.30 -6.66
CA ASN A 3 -10.56 4.60 -7.00
C ASN A 3 -9.99 5.36 -5.79
N ARG A 4 -10.17 4.83 -4.57
CA ARG A 4 -9.63 5.40 -3.33
C ARG A 4 -8.51 4.55 -2.73
N ILE A 5 -7.98 3.60 -3.48
CA ILE A 5 -6.91 2.70 -3.04
C ILE A 5 -5.65 3.04 -3.83
N LEU A 6 -4.54 3.25 -3.10
CA LEU A 6 -3.21 3.41 -3.67
C LEU A 6 -2.29 2.31 -3.10
N GLU A 7 -1.97 1.33 -3.91
CA GLU A 7 -0.98 0.29 -3.60
C GLU A 7 0.40 0.77 -4.07
N CYS A 8 1.06 1.60 -3.27
CA CYS A 8 2.26 2.34 -3.65
C CYS A 8 3.48 1.46 -4.01
N HIS A 9 3.46 0.18 -3.63
CA HIS A 9 4.48 -0.80 -3.99
C HIS A 9 3.93 -1.95 -4.84
N GLY A 10 2.78 -1.76 -5.50
CA GLY A 10 2.12 -2.77 -6.31
C GLY A 10 1.25 -3.75 -5.50
N SER A 11 0.87 -4.87 -6.12
CA SER A 11 -0.09 -5.84 -5.56
C SER A 11 0.32 -7.28 -5.85
N LEU A 12 0.14 -8.17 -4.86
CA LEU A 12 0.33 -9.62 -5.03
C LEU A 12 -0.77 -10.25 -5.91
N ASN A 13 -1.93 -9.60 -6.03
CA ASN A 13 -3.05 -10.08 -6.83
C ASN A 13 -2.97 -9.65 -8.30
N HIS A 14 -1.92 -8.92 -8.67
CA HIS A 14 -1.68 -8.49 -10.04
C HIS A 14 -0.32 -8.98 -10.51
N PHE A 15 -0.24 -9.31 -11.81
CA PHE A 15 0.95 -9.88 -12.42
C PHE A 15 1.42 -9.01 -13.57
N GLN A 16 2.72 -9.10 -13.85
CA GLN A 16 3.36 -8.51 -15.01
C GLN A 16 4.21 -9.53 -15.74
N CYS A 17 4.40 -9.32 -17.03
CA CYS A 17 5.32 -10.13 -17.85
C CYS A 17 6.78 -9.82 -17.48
N LEU A 18 7.59 -10.85 -17.27
CA LEU A 18 9.00 -10.68 -16.98
C LEU A 18 9.77 -10.10 -18.17
N GLU A 19 9.37 -10.49 -19.41
CA GLU A 19 9.99 -10.05 -20.67
C GLU A 19 9.47 -8.71 -21.19
N ARG A 20 8.52 -8.05 -20.47
CA ARG A 20 7.94 -6.77 -20.88
C ARG A 20 7.44 -6.77 -22.33
N CYS A 21 6.69 -7.78 -22.72
CA CYS A 21 6.21 -7.99 -24.10
C CYS A 21 5.11 -7.02 -24.55
N GLY A 22 4.77 -6.02 -23.76
CA GLY A 22 3.67 -5.09 -24.00
C GLY A 22 2.32 -5.54 -23.41
N GLN A 23 2.28 -6.68 -22.71
CA GLN A 23 1.12 -7.08 -21.93
C GLN A 23 0.97 -6.13 -20.74
N GLU A 24 -0.18 -5.50 -20.60
CA GLU A 24 -0.54 -4.69 -19.43
C GLU A 24 -0.54 -5.54 -18.16
N VAL A 25 -0.37 -4.88 -16.99
CA VAL A 25 -0.54 -5.52 -15.68
C VAL A 25 -1.95 -6.10 -15.56
N TRP A 26 -2.08 -7.36 -15.20
CA TRP A 26 -3.36 -8.05 -15.12
C TRP A 26 -3.62 -8.66 -13.75
N ARG A 27 -4.89 -8.82 -13.40
CA ARG A 27 -5.31 -9.51 -12.19
C ARG A 27 -5.15 -11.02 -12.36
N GLN A 28 -4.64 -11.67 -11.31
CA GLN A 28 -4.47 -13.13 -11.24
C GLN A 28 -5.25 -13.68 -10.03
N ASP A 29 -6.44 -14.21 -10.28
CA ASP A 29 -7.34 -14.62 -9.20
C ASP A 29 -7.07 -16.03 -8.68
N ASN A 30 -6.68 -16.96 -9.53
CA ASN A 30 -6.48 -18.36 -9.16
C ASN A 30 -5.03 -18.77 -9.45
N LEU A 31 -4.16 -18.54 -8.47
CA LEU A 31 -2.77 -18.94 -8.57
C LEU A 31 -2.61 -20.33 -7.96
N ASP A 32 -2.52 -21.34 -8.81
CA ASP A 32 -2.12 -22.69 -8.41
C ASP A 32 -0.58 -22.78 -8.47
N LEU A 33 0.05 -22.39 -7.37
CA LEU A 33 1.51 -22.36 -7.23
C LEU A 33 1.91 -23.08 -5.95
N SER A 34 2.61 -24.20 -6.11
CA SER A 34 3.22 -24.87 -4.98
C SER A 34 4.50 -24.17 -4.54
N VAL A 35 4.61 -23.85 -3.26
CA VAL A 35 5.80 -23.23 -2.65
C VAL A 35 6.34 -24.16 -1.57
N ASP A 36 7.62 -24.49 -1.64
CA ASP A 36 8.32 -25.19 -0.58
C ASP A 36 8.52 -24.27 0.63
N GLU A 37 7.94 -24.65 1.77
CA GLU A 37 7.91 -23.80 2.98
C GLU A 37 9.29 -23.64 3.64
N VAL A 38 10.23 -24.53 3.37
CA VAL A 38 11.58 -24.49 3.95
C VAL A 38 12.52 -23.61 3.11
N THR A 39 12.51 -23.83 1.80
CA THR A 39 13.38 -23.09 0.86
C THR A 39 12.74 -21.79 0.36
N LEU A 40 11.45 -21.61 0.56
CA LEU A 40 10.62 -20.52 0.05
C LEU A 40 10.68 -20.40 -1.49
N ARG A 41 10.87 -21.54 -2.17
CA ARG A 41 10.94 -21.60 -3.64
C ARG A 41 9.66 -22.15 -4.23
N ALA A 42 9.20 -21.48 -5.29
CA ALA A 42 8.08 -21.95 -6.07
C ALA A 42 8.50 -23.10 -6.99
N SER A 43 7.59 -24.07 -7.18
CA SER A 43 7.75 -25.18 -8.13
C SER A 43 7.16 -24.84 -9.49
N THR A 44 7.66 -25.51 -10.54
CA THR A 44 7.07 -25.44 -11.89
C THR A 44 5.74 -26.22 -11.96
N PRO A 45 4.79 -25.84 -12.84
CA PRO A 45 4.90 -24.73 -13.79
C PRO A 45 4.76 -23.37 -13.13
N PHE A 46 5.56 -22.40 -13.55
CA PHE A 46 5.41 -21.01 -13.13
C PHE A 46 4.24 -20.33 -13.86
N PRO A 47 3.64 -19.28 -13.28
CA PRO A 47 2.65 -18.46 -13.97
C PRO A 47 3.20 -17.93 -15.30
N ALA A 48 2.38 -17.96 -16.34
CA ALA A 48 2.78 -17.54 -17.68
C ALA A 48 2.03 -16.27 -18.10
N CYS A 49 2.73 -15.43 -18.85
CA CYS A 49 2.14 -14.27 -19.50
C CYS A 49 1.07 -14.71 -20.53
N PRO A 50 -0.15 -14.17 -20.49
CA PRO A 50 -1.23 -14.55 -21.39
C PRO A 50 -0.95 -14.17 -22.85
N SER A 51 -0.07 -13.19 -23.07
CA SER A 51 0.25 -12.70 -24.42
C SER A 51 1.41 -13.46 -25.08
N CYS A 52 2.52 -13.69 -24.38
CA CYS A 52 3.72 -14.28 -24.98
C CYS A 52 4.14 -15.63 -24.39
N GLY A 53 3.47 -16.11 -23.34
CA GLY A 53 3.80 -17.38 -22.67
C GLY A 53 5.05 -17.37 -21.80
N SER A 54 5.79 -16.26 -21.73
CA SER A 54 6.95 -16.13 -20.85
C SER A 54 6.53 -16.08 -19.38
N ILE A 55 7.50 -16.27 -18.47
CA ILE A 55 7.23 -16.22 -17.03
C ILE A 55 6.58 -14.89 -16.64
N ALA A 56 5.53 -15.00 -15.84
CA ALA A 56 4.89 -13.87 -15.16
C ALA A 56 5.29 -13.84 -13.69
N ARG A 57 5.36 -12.65 -13.12
CA ARG A 57 5.62 -12.44 -11.69
C ARG A 57 4.59 -11.53 -11.06
N PRO A 58 4.39 -11.55 -9.73
CA PRO A 58 3.60 -10.54 -9.04
C PRO A 58 4.10 -9.13 -9.36
N ASN A 59 3.17 -8.23 -9.60
CA ASN A 59 3.46 -6.81 -9.84
C ASN A 59 3.76 -6.10 -8.51
N ILE A 60 4.89 -6.46 -7.91
CA ILE A 60 5.41 -5.89 -6.66
C ILE A 60 6.76 -5.24 -6.93
N LEU A 61 6.93 -4.01 -6.46
CA LEU A 61 8.21 -3.29 -6.49
C LEU A 61 9.18 -3.91 -5.49
N MET A 62 10.28 -4.47 -6.01
CA MET A 62 11.37 -5.02 -5.22
C MET A 62 12.56 -4.05 -5.18
N PHE A 63 13.51 -4.29 -4.25
CA PHE A 63 14.73 -3.48 -4.18
C PHE A 63 15.56 -3.62 -5.46
N GLY A 64 15.93 -2.47 -6.06
CA GLY A 64 16.70 -2.44 -7.29
C GLY A 64 15.95 -2.98 -8.52
N ASP A 65 14.64 -3.00 -8.49
CA ASP A 65 13.78 -3.56 -9.53
C ASP A 65 13.53 -2.58 -10.67
N TRP A 66 14.44 -2.54 -11.61
CA TRP A 66 14.28 -1.78 -12.86
C TRP A 66 13.26 -2.40 -13.83
N GLY A 67 12.77 -3.60 -13.51
CA GLY A 67 11.80 -4.36 -14.29
C GLY A 67 10.35 -4.18 -13.84
N TRP A 68 10.10 -3.45 -12.76
CA TRP A 68 8.74 -3.22 -12.28
C TRP A 68 7.93 -2.35 -13.24
N ASP A 69 6.70 -2.78 -13.51
CA ASP A 69 5.71 -2.00 -14.27
C ASP A 69 4.86 -1.19 -13.31
N SER A 70 5.09 0.13 -13.28
CA SER A 70 4.41 1.06 -12.39
C SER A 70 3.05 1.54 -12.89
N SER A 71 2.65 1.20 -14.12
CA SER A 71 1.49 1.76 -14.81
C SER A 71 0.20 1.74 -13.96
N ARG A 72 -0.10 0.58 -13.37
CA ARG A 72 -1.27 0.43 -12.51
C ARG A 72 -1.20 1.30 -11.23
N THR A 73 -0.02 1.39 -10.61
CA THR A 73 0.18 2.21 -9.40
C THR A 73 0.09 3.70 -9.73
N GLU A 74 0.57 4.11 -10.89
CA GLU A 74 0.46 5.50 -11.36
C GLU A 74 -0.99 5.88 -11.66
N GLU A 75 -1.76 5.01 -12.28
CA GLU A 75 -3.20 5.20 -12.48
C GLU A 75 -3.94 5.33 -11.13
N GLN A 76 -3.68 4.43 -10.17
CA GLN A 76 -4.22 4.52 -8.83
C GLN A 76 -3.84 5.83 -8.13
N ARG A 77 -2.60 6.28 -8.31
CA ARG A 77 -2.14 7.56 -7.75
C ARG A 77 -2.91 8.73 -8.31
N GLY A 78 -3.18 8.75 -9.62
CA GLY A 78 -4.02 9.76 -10.25
C GLY A 78 -5.40 9.83 -9.61
N HIS A 79 -6.12 8.71 -9.56
CA HIS A 79 -7.45 8.63 -8.95
C HIS A 79 -7.45 9.02 -7.46
N PHE A 80 -6.44 8.59 -6.72
CA PHE A 80 -6.30 8.90 -5.30
C PHE A 80 -6.08 10.41 -5.07
N MET A 81 -5.21 11.03 -5.85
CA MET A 81 -4.95 12.46 -5.75
C MET A 81 -6.16 13.30 -6.17
N ASP A 82 -6.87 12.91 -7.22
CA ASP A 82 -8.12 13.53 -7.62
C ASP A 82 -9.17 13.45 -6.50
N TRP A 83 -9.27 12.29 -5.85
CA TRP A 83 -10.16 12.14 -4.71
C TRP A 83 -9.77 13.04 -3.52
N VAL A 84 -8.50 13.10 -3.16
CA VAL A 84 -7.98 13.99 -2.10
C VAL A 84 -8.32 15.44 -2.40
N GLN A 85 -8.05 15.91 -3.62
CA GLN A 85 -8.34 17.29 -4.03
C GLN A 85 -9.84 17.62 -3.97
N ASN A 86 -10.70 16.68 -4.36
CA ASN A 86 -12.14 16.86 -4.37
C ASN A 86 -12.79 16.72 -2.97
N THR A 87 -12.11 16.11 -2.00
CA THR A 87 -12.63 15.95 -0.63
C THR A 87 -12.61 17.30 0.13
N GLY A 88 -11.85 18.27 -0.35
CA GLY A 88 -11.74 19.60 0.25
C GLY A 88 -10.83 19.63 1.49
N THR A 89 -10.49 20.83 1.94
CA THR A 89 -9.58 21.07 3.07
C THR A 89 -10.26 21.02 4.44
N SER A 90 -11.51 20.59 4.54
CA SER A 90 -12.26 20.59 5.79
C SER A 90 -11.90 19.40 6.66
N GLN A 91 -11.12 19.65 7.72
CA GLN A 91 -10.88 18.72 8.85
C GLN A 91 -10.62 17.25 8.45
N SER A 92 -9.59 17.07 7.66
CA SER A 92 -9.12 15.71 7.34
C SER A 92 -8.36 15.12 8.53
N VAL A 93 -8.57 13.84 8.79
CA VAL A 93 -7.75 13.05 9.73
C VAL A 93 -7.07 11.94 8.96
N ILE A 94 -5.76 11.92 9.03
CA ILE A 94 -4.91 10.88 8.43
C ILE A 94 -4.54 9.88 9.53
N VAL A 95 -4.91 8.62 9.36
CA VAL A 95 -4.54 7.56 10.30
C VAL A 95 -3.50 6.66 9.66
N GLU A 96 -2.29 6.68 10.18
CA GLU A 96 -1.16 5.85 9.75
C GLU A 96 -0.95 4.70 10.73
N ILE A 97 -0.91 3.46 10.23
CA ILE A 97 -0.76 2.27 11.07
C ILE A 97 0.42 1.44 10.58
N GLY A 98 1.41 1.24 11.45
CA GLY A 98 2.52 0.31 11.24
C GLY A 98 3.55 0.72 10.19
N ALA A 99 3.50 1.94 9.65
CA ALA A 99 4.45 2.39 8.65
C ALA A 99 5.88 2.47 9.21
N GLY A 100 6.82 1.78 8.55
CA GLY A 100 8.21 1.71 8.96
C GLY A 100 9.02 2.96 8.59
N VAL A 101 10.19 3.12 9.23
CA VAL A 101 11.13 4.22 8.98
C VAL A 101 12.19 3.90 7.93
N THR A 102 12.49 2.62 7.71
CA THR A 102 13.55 2.19 6.78
C THR A 102 13.20 2.49 5.32
N ILE A 103 11.92 2.29 4.96
CA ILE A 103 11.35 2.67 3.66
C ILE A 103 10.13 3.54 3.97
N PRO A 104 10.32 4.86 4.07
CA PRO A 104 9.31 5.75 4.64
C PRO A 104 8.24 6.17 3.63
N SER A 105 7.98 5.42 2.56
CA SER A 105 7.05 5.81 1.49
C SER A 105 5.68 6.18 2.03
N VAL A 106 5.08 5.33 2.89
CA VAL A 106 3.76 5.59 3.48
C VAL A 106 3.83 6.76 4.46
N ARG A 107 4.88 6.84 5.29
CA ARG A 107 5.08 7.96 6.23
C ARG A 107 5.12 9.30 5.51
N ASN A 108 5.93 9.37 4.43
CA ASN A 108 6.06 10.59 3.63
C ASN A 108 4.72 10.99 2.99
N ILE A 109 3.96 10.03 2.47
CA ILE A 109 2.62 10.28 1.91
C ILE A 109 1.68 10.81 3.00
N CYS A 110 1.65 10.20 4.18
CA CYS A 110 0.78 10.62 5.27
C CYS A 110 1.14 12.03 5.78
N GLU A 111 2.43 12.33 5.95
CA GLU A 111 2.91 13.65 6.37
C GLU A 111 2.60 14.71 5.32
N GLN A 112 2.82 14.42 4.03
CA GLN A 112 2.47 15.33 2.94
C GLN A 112 0.97 15.60 2.90
N LEU A 113 0.13 14.57 3.01
CA LEU A 113 -1.33 14.72 3.02
C LEU A 113 -1.81 15.57 4.21
N ALA A 114 -1.24 15.35 5.41
CA ALA A 114 -1.58 16.14 6.58
C ALA A 114 -1.23 17.63 6.37
N ASP A 115 -0.08 17.89 5.75
CA ASP A 115 0.38 19.24 5.46
C ASP A 115 -0.49 19.93 4.39
N GLU A 116 -0.82 19.24 3.30
CA GLU A 116 -1.62 19.76 2.19
C GLU A 116 -3.07 20.02 2.61
N THR A 117 -3.66 19.12 3.40
CA THR A 117 -5.04 19.25 3.86
C THR A 117 -5.19 20.06 5.14
N LYS A 118 -4.08 20.45 5.79
CA LYS A 118 -4.07 21.02 7.15
C LYS A 118 -4.81 20.16 8.17
N GLY A 119 -4.76 18.85 7.96
CA GLY A 119 -5.39 17.84 8.78
C GLY A 119 -4.47 17.34 9.91
N ASP A 120 -5.06 16.57 10.82
CA ASP A 120 -4.32 15.90 11.88
C ASP A 120 -3.76 14.55 11.40
N LEU A 121 -2.52 14.26 11.77
CA LEU A 121 -1.90 12.95 11.53
C LEU A 121 -1.89 12.15 12.84
N ILE A 122 -2.59 11.02 12.86
CA ILE A 122 -2.54 10.04 13.95
C ILE A 122 -1.62 8.90 13.51
N ARG A 123 -0.48 8.73 14.18
CA ARG A 123 0.48 7.67 13.88
C ARG A 123 0.44 6.59 14.95
N ILE A 124 -0.01 5.41 14.57
CA ILE A 124 -0.09 4.22 15.41
C ILE A 124 1.08 3.29 15.07
N ASN A 125 2.09 3.26 15.94
CA ASN A 125 3.26 2.41 15.74
C ASN A 125 3.92 2.09 17.09
N PRO A 126 4.09 0.81 17.47
CA PRO A 126 4.66 0.43 18.77
C PRO A 126 6.14 0.76 18.93
N ARG A 127 6.87 0.99 17.84
CA ARG A 127 8.32 1.24 17.86
C ARG A 127 8.68 2.65 17.45
N ASP A 128 8.07 3.16 16.39
CA ASP A 128 8.42 4.43 15.77
C ASP A 128 7.19 5.36 15.65
N PRO A 129 6.52 5.73 16.78
CA PRO A 129 5.32 6.54 16.74
C PRO A 129 5.59 8.03 16.47
N GLN A 130 6.86 8.48 16.58
CA GLN A 130 7.22 9.89 16.45
C GLN A 130 6.98 10.42 15.03
N GLY A 131 6.58 11.67 14.91
CA GLY A 131 6.33 12.36 13.67
C GLY A 131 6.65 13.84 13.73
N THR A 132 6.06 14.62 12.85
CA THR A 132 6.13 16.09 12.84
C THR A 132 5.41 16.69 14.05
N ALA A 133 5.55 18.00 14.28
CA ALA A 133 4.97 18.69 15.46
C ALA A 133 3.45 18.51 15.62
N ASN A 134 2.74 18.25 14.52
CA ASN A 134 1.27 18.06 14.50
C ASN A 134 0.86 16.58 14.52
N THR A 135 1.81 15.67 14.79
CA THR A 135 1.51 14.23 14.82
C THR A 135 1.03 13.80 16.20
N ILE A 136 -0.13 13.19 16.26
CA ILE A 136 -0.62 12.48 17.44
C ILE A 136 0.00 11.08 17.42
N SER A 137 0.94 10.84 18.35
CA SER A 137 1.72 9.60 18.42
C SER A 137 1.09 8.61 19.38
N ILE A 138 0.74 7.41 18.87
CA ILE A 138 0.17 6.32 19.68
C ILE A 138 1.14 5.13 19.64
N PRO A 139 1.91 4.87 20.74
CA PRO A 139 2.93 3.83 20.81
C PRO A 139 2.32 2.45 21.11
N LEU A 140 1.31 2.04 20.35
CA LEU A 140 0.57 0.78 20.51
C LEU A 140 0.54 -0.02 19.20
N GLY A 141 0.20 -1.31 19.33
CA GLY A 141 -0.17 -2.13 18.17
C GLY A 141 -1.48 -1.66 17.52
N GLY A 142 -1.62 -1.85 16.19
CA GLY A 142 -2.77 -1.33 15.45
C GLY A 142 -4.13 -1.77 16.02
N LEU A 143 -4.28 -3.06 16.36
CA LEU A 143 -5.53 -3.58 16.91
C LEU A 143 -5.86 -2.99 18.29
N GLU A 144 -4.86 -2.87 19.16
CA GLU A 144 -5.02 -2.33 20.50
C GLU A 144 -5.42 -0.86 20.44
N ALA A 145 -4.73 -0.06 19.64
CA ALA A 145 -5.02 1.35 19.45
C ALA A 145 -6.43 1.58 18.87
N LEU A 146 -6.81 0.81 17.83
CA LEU A 146 -8.13 0.95 17.22
C LEU A 146 -9.27 0.56 18.16
N ARG A 147 -9.08 -0.47 19.00
CA ARG A 147 -10.07 -0.83 20.04
C ARG A 147 -10.24 0.29 21.06
N GLY A 148 -9.14 0.85 21.57
CA GLY A 148 -9.21 1.97 22.53
C GLY A 148 -9.88 3.20 21.93
N ILE A 149 -9.64 3.51 20.65
CA ILE A 149 -10.32 4.62 19.97
C ILE A 149 -11.83 4.34 19.85
N ASP A 150 -12.23 3.12 19.47
CA ASP A 150 -13.63 2.73 19.31
C ASP A 150 -14.40 2.80 20.64
N GLU A 151 -13.79 2.31 21.73
CA GLU A 151 -14.34 2.39 23.09
C GLU A 151 -14.61 3.85 23.49
N LEU A 152 -13.63 4.75 23.34
CA LEU A 152 -13.78 6.18 23.66
C LEU A 152 -14.85 6.86 22.79
N MET A 153 -14.95 6.52 21.52
CA MET A 153 -15.99 7.06 20.63
C MET A 153 -17.39 6.56 20.98
N THR A 154 -17.51 5.39 21.58
CA THR A 154 -18.78 4.79 21.98
C THR A 154 -19.26 5.33 23.32
N GLU A 155 -18.35 5.54 24.29
CA GLU A 155 -18.66 6.12 25.61
C GLU A 155 -19.00 7.62 25.55
N GLY A 156 -18.54 8.33 24.52
CA GLY A 156 -18.79 9.76 24.32
C GLY A 156 -20.13 10.09 23.63
N ARG A 157 -20.96 9.07 23.33
CA ARG A 157 -22.30 9.23 22.75
C ARG A 157 -23.40 9.07 23.82
#